data_7ea8117e5df6f3d6238edc2f87147efe
#
_entry.id   7ea8117e5df6f3d6238edc2f87147efe
#
_cell.length_a   1.000
_cell.length_b   1.000
_cell.length_c   1.000
_cell.angle_alpha   90.00
_cell.angle_beta   90.00
_cell.angle_gamma   90.00
#
_symmetry.space_group_name_H-M   'P 1'
#
loop_
_entity.id
_entity.type
_entity.pdbx_description
1 polymer ?
#
loop_
_entity_poly.entity_id
_entity_poly.type
_entity_poly.pdbx_seq_one_letter_code
_entity_poly.pdbx_strand_id
1 'polypeptide(L)'
;MVDVDAALDASGLTNEAVREYVKHWAEITQPDRIEVVGAEDDDRLIAEAVEAGELLPAGQDRYYSRSYSKDTARSEERTIVATNDEKDKGVYNNWRPASEMKEKLTELMRGQSQGKTMYVLPYLMSPKGNELAQWATGVELTDSRPVVLHMIRMSRVGIEHVNDLPVQDDFVRAVHVTGDLENLGQGTPDDKRYFVTVADERTILHFGSSYGGNALLGKIAHGLRQGAYDGWATKKFLAEQYLLIGITDNETGKRWHITGGFPSASGKTNLAMTLAPDALGDRYRVDFYGDDITWLWVDESTGKLMGMNPEFGVFGVAKDTNEKTNPTALHSIDPGTKAIFTNVAYNPTLEEVWWEGKTPEAPADVAGWFDWKGEAIADRAEGDDSPWAHPNSRFTTTLANVPNAASDFDDAAGVEIDAIIFGGRTRDREPLIRAITDVAEGVYDGLTLGAEATSAAEGVEGQLRYDPMSNRPFMAYGEGDYARHYLDIIGAAKDKPLFAHVNWFQRDPEDGHFLWPGYRENLRALLWLMRFKDGDVTGRQTAVGVIPTEEELDLTGLDLPQKDLDRILNIDVPRWQQEMGFREEHLKQFDRLPEEIWEAHRRVTAALDTEQA
;
A
#
# COMPACT_ATOMS: atom_id res chain seq x y z
N MET A 1 -3.41 30.44 25.82
CA MET A 1 -2.94 30.10 24.45
C MET A 1 -1.44 29.87 24.50
N VAL A 2 -0.97 28.82 23.90
CA VAL A 2 0.46 28.50 23.77
C VAL A 2 1.19 29.62 23.03
N ASP A 3 2.42 29.91 23.43
CA ASP A 3 3.33 30.80 22.68
C ASP A 3 3.93 30.00 21.53
N VAL A 4 3.30 30.09 20.37
CA VAL A 4 3.65 29.31 19.17
C VAL A 4 5.05 29.69 18.68
N ASP A 5 5.37 31.00 18.65
CA ASP A 5 6.65 31.48 18.18
C ASP A 5 7.80 30.97 19.06
N ALA A 6 7.65 31.02 20.37
CA ALA A 6 8.67 30.51 21.30
C ALA A 6 8.92 29.00 21.12
N ALA A 7 7.86 28.20 20.89
CA ALA A 7 7.99 26.77 20.64
C ALA A 7 8.73 26.48 19.32
N LEU A 8 8.41 27.21 18.26
CA LEU A 8 9.03 27.06 16.95
C LEU A 8 10.48 27.54 16.94
N ASP A 9 10.79 28.65 17.64
CA ASP A 9 12.17 29.18 17.77
C ASP A 9 13.06 28.16 18.50
N ALA A 10 12.55 27.52 19.55
CA ALA A 10 13.29 26.52 20.31
C ALA A 10 13.62 25.26 19.50
N SER A 11 12.83 24.93 18.49
CA SER A 11 13.01 23.72 17.67
C SER A 11 14.03 23.86 16.53
N GLY A 12 14.41 25.08 16.17
CA GLY A 12 15.24 25.33 15.00
C GLY A 12 14.50 25.27 13.66
N LEU A 13 13.17 25.27 13.67
CA LEU A 13 12.36 25.35 12.45
C LEU A 13 12.40 26.78 11.89
N THR A 14 13.06 26.96 10.74
CA THR A 14 13.31 28.27 10.12
C THR A 14 12.44 28.57 8.90
N ASN A 15 11.75 27.57 8.33
CA ASN A 15 10.88 27.77 7.19
C ASN A 15 9.63 28.58 7.59
N GLU A 16 9.52 29.82 7.11
CA GLU A 16 8.45 30.75 7.48
C GLU A 16 7.07 30.25 7.01
N ALA A 17 6.96 29.61 5.86
CA ALA A 17 5.69 29.09 5.37
C ALA A 17 5.16 27.96 6.29
N VAL A 18 6.04 27.10 6.78
CA VAL A 18 5.69 26.06 7.77
C VAL A 18 5.29 26.71 9.10
N ARG A 19 6.03 27.71 9.55
CA ARG A 19 5.70 28.44 10.80
C ARG A 19 4.31 29.07 10.75
N GLU A 20 3.98 29.75 9.66
CA GLU A 20 2.65 30.33 9.46
C GLU A 20 1.54 29.25 9.37
N TYR A 21 1.84 28.12 8.74
CA TYR A 21 0.94 26.98 8.69
C TYR A 21 0.64 26.41 10.10
N VAL A 22 1.67 26.26 10.94
CA VAL A 22 1.51 25.81 12.34
C VAL A 22 0.69 26.82 13.15
N LYS A 23 0.97 28.12 13.02
CA LYS A 23 0.21 29.19 13.71
C LYS A 23 -1.26 29.15 13.34
N HIS A 24 -1.56 29.03 12.04
CA HIS A 24 -2.93 28.98 11.54
C HIS A 24 -3.74 27.83 12.19
N TRP A 25 -3.17 26.63 12.19
CA TRP A 25 -3.87 25.47 12.77
C TRP A 25 -3.86 25.46 14.29
N ALA A 26 -2.84 26.02 14.95
CA ALA A 26 -2.84 26.22 16.40
C ALA A 26 -3.95 27.18 16.85
N GLU A 27 -4.27 28.22 16.07
CA GLU A 27 -5.41 29.10 16.35
C GLU A 27 -6.75 28.36 16.24
N ILE A 28 -6.89 27.47 15.24
CA ILE A 28 -8.12 26.72 15.00
C ILE A 28 -8.29 25.61 16.06
N THR A 29 -7.29 24.77 16.26
CA THR A 29 -7.38 23.55 17.09
C THR A 29 -7.14 23.81 18.58
N GLN A 30 -6.48 24.94 18.94
CA GLN A 30 -6.24 25.43 20.30
C GLN A 30 -5.48 24.43 21.21
N PRO A 31 -4.30 23.93 20.83
CA PRO A 31 -3.51 23.03 21.66
C PRO A 31 -2.93 23.77 22.88
N ASP A 32 -2.69 23.03 23.97
CA ASP A 32 -2.03 23.56 25.17
C ASP A 32 -0.52 23.63 25.00
N ARG A 33 0.04 22.78 24.13
CA ARG A 33 1.48 22.69 23.82
C ARG A 33 1.71 22.44 22.33
N ILE A 34 2.85 22.94 21.84
CA ILE A 34 3.33 22.63 20.48
C ILE A 34 4.72 22.01 20.62
N GLU A 35 4.97 20.96 19.85
CA GLU A 35 6.24 20.26 19.85
C GLU A 35 6.64 19.87 18.42
N VAL A 36 7.78 20.35 17.94
CA VAL A 36 8.36 19.94 16.66
C VAL A 36 9.18 18.69 16.91
N VAL A 37 8.97 17.66 16.10
CA VAL A 37 9.52 16.32 16.30
C VAL A 37 10.55 15.98 15.24
N GLY A 38 11.68 15.41 15.67
CA GLY A 38 12.67 14.75 14.84
C GLY A 38 12.68 13.23 15.06
N ALA A 39 13.38 12.51 14.20
CA ALA A 39 13.53 11.05 14.34
C ALA A 39 14.27 10.66 15.63
N GLU A 40 15.12 11.53 16.16
CA GLU A 40 15.87 11.37 17.40
C GLU A 40 15.00 11.39 18.67
N ASP A 41 13.76 11.85 18.56
CA ASP A 41 12.82 11.90 19.69
C ASP A 41 12.13 10.55 19.96
N ASP A 42 12.34 9.53 19.14
CA ASP A 42 11.63 8.24 19.19
C ASP A 42 11.66 7.61 20.60
N ASP A 43 12.84 7.44 21.19
CA ASP A 43 12.96 6.80 22.50
C ASP A 43 12.28 7.59 23.62
N ARG A 44 12.37 8.90 23.59
CA ARG A 44 11.71 9.78 24.56
C ARG A 44 10.19 9.71 24.41
N LEU A 45 9.68 9.80 23.19
CA LEU A 45 8.25 9.76 22.92
C LEU A 45 7.64 8.37 23.22
N ILE A 46 8.39 7.29 23.01
CA ILE A 46 7.99 5.94 23.44
C ILE A 46 7.84 5.91 24.97
N ALA A 47 8.85 6.39 25.71
CA ALA A 47 8.81 6.39 27.17
C ALA A 47 7.62 7.20 27.71
N GLU A 48 7.38 8.39 27.15
CA GLU A 48 6.23 9.23 27.50
C GLU A 48 4.89 8.57 27.14
N ALA A 49 4.80 7.87 25.99
CA ALA A 49 3.60 7.16 25.57
C ALA A 49 3.28 5.97 26.47
N VAL A 50 4.30 5.26 26.94
CA VAL A 50 4.15 4.15 27.91
C VAL A 50 3.72 4.69 29.28
N GLU A 51 4.32 5.78 29.76
CA GLU A 51 3.93 6.41 31.02
C GLU A 51 2.48 6.92 30.99
N ALA A 52 2.05 7.47 29.86
CA ALA A 52 0.69 7.95 29.64
C ALA A 52 -0.33 6.82 29.38
N GLY A 53 0.11 5.58 29.17
CA GLY A 53 -0.75 4.44 28.81
C GLY A 53 -1.30 4.50 27.37
N GLU A 54 -0.68 5.28 26.50
CA GLU A 54 -1.00 5.36 25.06
C GLU A 54 -0.39 4.19 24.28
N LEU A 55 0.77 3.69 24.75
CA LEU A 55 1.39 2.44 24.34
C LEU A 55 1.57 1.50 25.53
N LEU A 56 1.51 0.20 25.29
CA LEU A 56 1.79 -0.82 26.28
C LEU A 56 3.00 -1.65 25.87
N PRO A 57 3.90 -2.02 26.77
CA PRO A 57 5.03 -2.90 26.46
C PRO A 57 4.57 -4.25 25.94
N ALA A 58 5.12 -4.71 24.81
CA ALA A 58 4.86 -6.02 24.22
C ALA A 58 6.12 -6.92 24.21
N GLY A 59 6.98 -6.71 25.21
CA GLY A 59 8.21 -7.45 25.47
C GLY A 59 9.38 -7.09 24.56
N GLN A 60 10.55 -6.99 25.18
CA GLN A 60 11.82 -6.85 24.47
C GLN A 60 11.81 -5.77 23.37
N ASP A 61 11.53 -4.53 23.76
CA ASP A 61 11.54 -3.38 22.89
C ASP A 61 10.51 -3.43 21.74
N ARG A 62 9.32 -3.97 22.03
CA ARG A 62 8.14 -3.91 21.16
C ARG A 62 6.96 -3.35 21.93
N TYR A 63 5.97 -2.84 21.23
CA TYR A 63 4.87 -2.10 21.83
C TYR A 63 3.53 -2.50 21.24
N TYR A 64 2.47 -2.26 21.99
CA TYR A 64 1.10 -2.53 21.62
C TYR A 64 0.26 -1.26 21.70
N SER A 65 -0.58 -1.05 20.72
CA SER A 65 -1.59 0.00 20.65
C SER A 65 -2.94 -0.60 20.28
N ARG A 66 -4.01 0.14 20.55
CA ARG A 66 -5.37 -0.27 20.18
C ARG A 66 -6.14 0.91 19.64
N SER A 67 -6.73 0.77 18.47
CA SER A 67 -7.66 1.76 17.93
C SER A 67 -9.05 1.59 18.53
N TYR A 68 -9.92 2.57 18.29
CA TYR A 68 -11.33 2.45 18.63
C TYR A 68 -11.96 1.25 17.90
N SER A 69 -12.86 0.50 18.57
CA SER A 69 -13.42 -0.74 18.03
C SER A 69 -14.24 -0.56 16.74
N LYS A 70 -14.65 0.66 16.43
CA LYS A 70 -15.32 1.02 15.17
C LYS A 70 -14.38 1.74 14.18
N ASP A 71 -13.08 1.80 14.48
CA ASP A 71 -12.04 2.47 13.69
C ASP A 71 -10.88 1.49 13.45
N THR A 72 -11.14 0.43 12.70
CA THR A 72 -10.22 -0.69 12.48
C THR A 72 -9.85 -0.90 11.02
N ALA A 73 -10.42 -0.08 10.13
CA ALA A 73 -10.19 -0.11 8.70
C ALA A 73 -10.38 1.27 8.08
N ARG A 74 -9.98 1.44 6.83
CA ARG A 74 -10.29 2.64 6.05
C ARG A 74 -11.80 2.74 5.84
N SER A 75 -12.33 3.96 5.96
CA SER A 75 -13.72 4.26 5.66
C SER A 75 -13.82 4.81 4.25
N GLU A 76 -14.22 3.97 3.27
CA GLU A 76 -14.32 4.39 1.86
C GLU A 76 -15.34 5.52 1.68
N GLU A 77 -16.50 5.44 2.34
CA GLU A 77 -17.56 6.45 2.25
C GLU A 77 -17.14 7.83 2.78
N ARG A 78 -16.22 7.87 3.73
CA ARG A 78 -15.72 9.07 4.40
C ARG A 78 -14.35 9.52 3.91
N THR A 79 -13.79 8.79 2.96
CA THR A 79 -12.55 9.14 2.27
C THR A 79 -12.91 9.93 1.02
N ILE A 80 -12.51 11.21 0.98
CA ILE A 80 -12.95 12.16 -0.02
C ILE A 80 -11.74 12.75 -0.73
N VAL A 81 -11.84 12.82 -2.05
CA VAL A 81 -11.00 13.67 -2.88
C VAL A 81 -11.77 14.96 -3.13
N ALA A 82 -11.16 16.09 -2.78
CA ALA A 82 -11.75 17.40 -2.98
C ALA A 82 -10.86 18.23 -3.90
N THR A 83 -11.48 18.90 -4.87
CA THR A 83 -10.81 19.82 -5.79
C THR A 83 -11.72 21.00 -6.11
N ASN A 84 -11.16 22.04 -6.74
CA ASN A 84 -11.93 23.19 -7.21
C ASN A 84 -12.57 22.95 -8.58
N ASP A 85 -12.23 21.85 -9.29
CA ASP A 85 -12.74 21.53 -10.60
C ASP A 85 -13.48 20.18 -10.60
N GLU A 86 -14.79 20.19 -10.88
CA GLU A 86 -15.61 18.97 -10.93
C GLU A 86 -15.15 17.96 -12.00
N LYS A 87 -14.36 18.38 -12.99
CA LYS A 87 -13.81 17.46 -14.01
C LYS A 87 -12.90 16.40 -13.42
N ASP A 88 -12.34 16.62 -12.20
CA ASP A 88 -11.48 15.66 -11.50
C ASP A 88 -12.29 14.50 -10.88
N LYS A 89 -13.63 14.63 -10.88
CA LYS A 89 -14.53 13.58 -10.45
C LYS A 89 -14.44 12.38 -11.40
N GLY A 90 -14.09 11.22 -10.82
CA GLY A 90 -14.12 9.93 -11.50
C GLY A 90 -15.32 9.09 -11.08
N VAL A 91 -15.33 7.84 -11.52
CA VAL A 91 -16.34 6.84 -11.12
C VAL A 91 -16.07 6.33 -9.72
N TYR A 92 -14.79 6.22 -9.34
CA TYR A 92 -14.37 5.56 -8.10
C TYR A 92 -13.92 6.50 -7.00
N ASN A 93 -13.56 7.75 -7.29
CA ASN A 93 -13.28 8.69 -6.23
C ASN A 93 -14.58 9.25 -5.63
N ASN A 94 -14.61 9.39 -4.32
CA ASN A 94 -15.70 10.08 -3.63
C ASN A 94 -15.41 11.58 -3.64
N TRP A 95 -15.77 12.24 -4.75
CA TRP A 95 -15.43 13.64 -4.99
C TRP A 95 -16.41 14.61 -4.29
N ARG A 96 -15.89 15.71 -3.75
CA ARG A 96 -16.63 16.87 -3.22
C ARG A 96 -15.91 18.18 -3.58
N PRO A 97 -16.63 19.33 -3.61
CA PRO A 97 -16.00 20.65 -3.76
C PRO A 97 -15.00 20.95 -2.63
N ALA A 98 -13.84 21.49 -2.98
CA ALA A 98 -12.77 21.82 -2.02
C ALA A 98 -13.23 22.79 -0.93
N SER A 99 -13.98 23.84 -1.29
CA SER A 99 -14.48 24.84 -0.33
C SER A 99 -15.40 24.23 0.73
N GLU A 100 -16.32 23.35 0.34
CA GLU A 100 -17.23 22.64 1.25
C GLU A 100 -16.46 21.81 2.27
N MET A 101 -15.49 21.04 1.81
CA MET A 101 -14.75 20.13 2.67
C MET A 101 -13.79 20.86 3.60
N LYS A 102 -13.15 21.93 3.14
CA LYS A 102 -12.29 22.77 4.00
C LYS A 102 -13.10 23.42 5.12
N GLU A 103 -14.25 24.01 4.82
CA GLU A 103 -15.13 24.60 5.83
C GLU A 103 -15.56 23.54 6.86
N LYS A 104 -16.04 22.40 6.38
CA LYS A 104 -16.51 21.29 7.24
C LYS A 104 -15.41 20.78 8.18
N LEU A 105 -14.21 20.50 7.65
CA LEU A 105 -13.13 19.98 8.47
C LEU A 105 -12.59 21.03 9.44
N THR A 106 -12.50 22.29 9.04
CA THR A 106 -12.11 23.39 9.93
C THR A 106 -13.06 23.50 11.13
N GLU A 107 -14.36 23.40 10.91
CA GLU A 107 -15.35 23.45 12.00
C GLU A 107 -15.29 22.19 12.89
N LEU A 108 -15.09 20.98 12.32
CA LEU A 108 -14.93 19.75 13.10
C LEU A 108 -13.68 19.80 13.98
N MET A 109 -12.59 20.40 13.50
CA MET A 109 -11.30 20.47 14.20
C MET A 109 -11.21 21.61 15.22
N ARG A 110 -12.13 22.57 15.18
CA ARG A 110 -12.09 23.78 16.02
C ARG A 110 -12.09 23.44 17.51
N GLY A 111 -11.00 23.81 18.21
CA GLY A 111 -10.84 23.61 19.66
C GLY A 111 -10.65 22.15 20.10
N GLN A 112 -10.46 21.22 19.16
CA GLN A 112 -10.41 19.79 19.48
C GLN A 112 -9.06 19.31 20.05
N SER A 113 -8.03 20.16 20.02
CA SER A 113 -6.73 19.84 20.62
C SER A 113 -6.52 20.51 21.99
N GLN A 114 -7.56 21.08 22.59
CA GLN A 114 -7.49 21.62 23.97
C GLN A 114 -7.11 20.50 24.95
N GLY A 115 -6.18 20.80 25.85
CA GLY A 115 -5.62 19.82 26.79
C GLY A 115 -4.59 18.88 26.19
N LYS A 116 -4.27 19.01 24.89
CA LYS A 116 -3.34 18.12 24.15
C LYS A 116 -2.12 18.88 23.65
N THR A 117 -1.13 18.12 23.21
CA THR A 117 0.01 18.61 22.45
C THR A 117 -0.26 18.51 20.96
N MET A 118 -0.03 19.59 20.21
CA MET A 118 0.10 19.53 18.76
C MET A 118 1.55 19.17 18.43
N TYR A 119 1.74 18.00 17.86
CA TYR A 119 3.03 17.59 17.29
C TYR A 119 3.15 18.10 15.86
N VAL A 120 4.29 18.68 15.55
CA VAL A 120 4.65 19.16 14.21
C VAL A 120 5.70 18.22 13.64
N LEU A 121 5.33 17.46 12.59
CA LEU A 121 6.20 16.47 11.97
C LEU A 121 6.53 16.89 10.54
N PRO A 122 7.66 17.57 10.31
CA PRO A 122 8.24 17.65 8.97
C PRO A 122 8.73 16.27 8.55
N TYR A 123 8.35 15.80 7.36
CA TYR A 123 8.72 14.48 6.89
C TYR A 123 8.99 14.43 5.39
N LEU A 124 9.69 13.38 4.96
CA LEU A 124 9.96 13.08 3.57
C LEU A 124 9.50 11.67 3.22
N MET A 125 8.65 11.56 2.19
CA MET A 125 8.15 10.31 1.62
C MET A 125 8.93 9.92 0.34
N SER A 126 10.26 10.00 0.39
CA SER A 126 11.18 9.52 -0.64
C SER A 126 12.55 9.31 -0.05
N PRO A 127 13.45 8.59 -0.72
CA PRO A 127 14.88 8.68 -0.40
C PRO A 127 15.36 10.13 -0.46
N LYS A 128 16.25 10.50 0.47
CA LYS A 128 16.80 11.87 0.52
C LYS A 128 17.63 12.17 -0.74
N GLY A 129 17.32 13.28 -1.39
CA GLY A 129 17.99 13.69 -2.63
C GLY A 129 17.41 13.08 -3.91
N ASN A 130 16.33 12.30 -3.82
CA ASN A 130 15.59 11.86 -5.00
C ASN A 130 15.02 13.05 -5.77
N GLU A 131 14.96 12.97 -7.10
CA GLU A 131 14.48 14.06 -7.95
C GLU A 131 12.99 14.41 -7.72
N LEU A 132 12.20 13.50 -7.13
CA LEU A 132 10.82 13.73 -6.77
C LEU A 132 10.62 14.23 -5.32
N ALA A 133 11.70 14.48 -4.57
CA ALA A 133 11.64 14.85 -3.15
C ALA A 133 10.76 16.09 -2.87
N GLN A 134 10.71 17.05 -3.80
CA GLN A 134 9.85 18.24 -3.66
C GLN A 134 8.36 17.89 -3.55
N TRP A 135 7.89 16.82 -4.22
CA TRP A 135 6.51 16.34 -4.12
C TRP A 135 6.30 15.39 -2.94
N ALA A 136 7.40 14.82 -2.42
CA ALA A 136 7.39 13.88 -1.30
C ALA A 136 7.57 14.56 0.07
N THR A 137 7.83 15.87 0.11
CA THR A 137 7.99 16.63 1.35
C THR A 137 6.64 17.06 1.91
N GLY A 138 6.44 16.85 3.21
CA GLY A 138 5.22 17.25 3.89
C GLY A 138 5.45 17.67 5.34
N VAL A 139 4.42 18.29 5.92
CA VAL A 139 4.35 18.59 7.36
C VAL A 139 3.01 18.06 7.87
N GLU A 140 3.06 17.10 8.79
CA GLU A 140 1.89 16.63 9.50
C GLU A 140 1.75 17.32 10.85
N LEU A 141 0.57 17.88 11.11
CA LEU A 141 0.17 18.37 12.43
C LEU A 141 -0.78 17.35 13.04
N THR A 142 -0.44 16.79 14.19
CA THR A 142 -1.31 15.80 14.85
C THR A 142 -1.36 16.01 16.36
N ASP A 143 -2.48 15.66 16.98
CA ASP A 143 -2.64 15.67 18.43
C ASP A 143 -2.48 14.27 19.06
N SER A 144 -1.90 13.32 18.30
CA SER A 144 -1.72 11.92 18.71
C SER A 144 -0.25 11.51 18.73
N ARG A 145 0.32 11.26 19.91
CA ARG A 145 1.68 10.72 20.07
C ARG A 145 1.87 9.34 19.46
N PRO A 146 0.91 8.38 19.56
CA PRO A 146 1.02 7.12 18.83
C PRO A 146 1.14 7.29 17.32
N VAL A 147 0.44 8.24 16.71
CA VAL A 147 0.58 8.56 15.28
C VAL A 147 1.99 9.05 14.97
N VAL A 148 2.55 9.93 15.79
CA VAL A 148 3.95 10.38 15.65
C VAL A 148 4.90 9.19 15.63
N LEU A 149 4.76 8.26 16.58
CA LEU A 149 5.62 7.08 16.68
C LEU A 149 5.49 6.15 15.48
N HIS A 150 4.29 5.99 14.94
CA HIS A 150 4.10 5.26 13.67
C HIS A 150 4.74 6.01 12.50
N MET A 151 4.59 7.34 12.42
CA MET A 151 5.17 8.15 11.34
C MET A 151 6.71 8.13 11.33
N ILE A 152 7.35 8.11 12.51
CA ILE A 152 8.82 7.95 12.61
C ILE A 152 9.27 6.64 11.97
N ARG A 153 8.45 5.58 12.03
CA ARG A 153 8.75 4.29 11.39
C ARG A 153 8.43 4.27 9.90
N MET A 154 7.44 5.04 9.47
CA MET A 154 6.90 4.97 8.11
C MET A 154 7.48 6.03 7.16
N SER A 155 8.12 7.06 7.70
CA SER A 155 8.68 8.18 6.92
C SER A 155 10.01 8.66 7.49
N ARG A 156 10.70 9.52 6.75
CA ARG A 156 11.94 10.17 7.20
C ARG A 156 11.57 11.49 7.85
N VAL A 157 11.51 11.51 9.19
CA VAL A 157 11.08 12.68 9.97
C VAL A 157 12.28 13.57 10.31
N GLY A 158 12.16 14.88 10.07
CA GLY A 158 13.20 15.86 10.41
C GLY A 158 12.96 17.25 9.83
N ILE A 159 13.35 18.29 10.55
CA ILE A 159 13.20 19.71 10.15
C ILE A 159 14.04 20.08 8.91
N GLU A 160 15.12 19.36 8.64
CA GLU A 160 15.97 19.58 7.48
C GLU A 160 15.21 19.43 6.16
N HIS A 161 14.19 18.58 6.12
CA HIS A 161 13.38 18.36 4.92
C HIS A 161 12.60 19.61 4.50
N VAL A 162 12.25 20.48 5.44
CA VAL A 162 11.52 21.71 5.15
C VAL A 162 12.39 22.97 5.24
N ASN A 163 13.38 22.99 6.14
CA ASN A 163 14.29 24.14 6.24
C ASN A 163 15.13 24.35 4.97
N ASP A 164 15.49 23.26 4.29
CA ASP A 164 16.32 23.25 3.09
C ASP A 164 15.52 23.36 1.78
N LEU A 165 14.17 23.52 1.85
CA LEU A 165 13.35 23.63 0.64
C LEU A 165 13.74 24.85 -0.21
N PRO A 166 13.98 24.65 -1.53
CA PRO A 166 14.28 25.77 -2.44
C PRO A 166 13.14 26.79 -2.55
N VAL A 167 11.91 26.31 -2.43
CA VAL A 167 10.70 27.13 -2.34
C VAL A 167 10.04 26.81 -1.01
N GLN A 168 10.04 27.75 -0.08
CA GLN A 168 9.59 27.54 1.30
C GLN A 168 8.15 27.01 1.41
N ASP A 169 7.29 27.36 0.45
CA ASP A 169 5.87 26.99 0.45
C ASP A 169 5.57 25.66 -0.28
N ASP A 170 6.60 24.98 -0.80
CA ASP A 170 6.47 23.77 -1.62
C ASP A 170 6.51 22.49 -0.75
N PHE A 171 5.47 22.30 0.07
CA PHE A 171 5.26 21.09 0.88
C PHE A 171 3.79 20.72 0.97
N VAL A 172 3.50 19.45 1.23
CA VAL A 172 2.13 18.97 1.50
C VAL A 172 1.74 19.33 2.93
N ARG A 173 0.59 19.99 3.07
CA ARG A 173 0.01 20.41 4.35
C ARG A 173 -0.93 19.34 4.86
N ALA A 174 -0.57 18.68 5.94
CA ALA A 174 -1.36 17.59 6.49
C ALA A 174 -1.78 17.89 7.93
N VAL A 175 -3.06 17.78 8.24
CA VAL A 175 -3.62 17.94 9.58
C VAL A 175 -4.41 16.72 9.97
N HIS A 176 -4.06 16.15 11.09
CA HIS A 176 -4.77 15.06 11.74
C HIS A 176 -5.19 15.45 13.15
N VAL A 177 -6.47 15.34 13.44
CA VAL A 177 -7.03 15.60 14.78
C VAL A 177 -7.87 14.39 15.18
N THR A 178 -7.57 13.81 16.34
CA THR A 178 -8.24 12.60 16.84
C THR A 178 -9.69 12.82 17.27
N GLY A 179 -10.06 14.06 17.62
CA GLY A 179 -11.38 14.36 18.19
C GLY A 179 -11.54 13.75 19.59
N ASP A 180 -12.65 13.05 19.82
CA ASP A 180 -12.99 12.44 21.10
C ASP A 180 -12.20 11.12 21.32
N LEU A 181 -10.88 11.19 21.40
CA LEU A 181 -10.02 10.05 21.73
C LEU A 181 -9.69 10.09 23.22
N GLU A 182 -10.18 9.09 23.96
CA GLU A 182 -9.77 8.84 25.33
C GLU A 182 -8.98 7.53 25.36
N ASN A 183 -7.69 7.55 25.58
CA ASN A 183 -6.84 6.37 25.75
C ASN A 183 -7.15 5.20 24.77
N LEU A 184 -6.54 4.03 25.03
CA LEU A 184 -6.71 2.84 24.20
C LEU A 184 -8.17 2.40 24.07
N GLY A 185 -8.65 2.32 22.82
CA GLY A 185 -9.93 1.70 22.48
C GLY A 185 -11.15 2.62 22.49
N GLN A 186 -10.99 3.91 22.66
CA GLN A 186 -12.06 4.90 22.50
C GLN A 186 -11.78 5.86 21.35
N GLY A 187 -12.80 6.48 20.79
CA GLY A 187 -12.63 7.39 19.66
C GLY A 187 -13.91 8.03 19.15
N THR A 188 -13.73 8.90 18.20
CA THR A 188 -14.80 9.69 17.58
C THR A 188 -15.82 8.79 16.87
N PRO A 189 -17.13 9.05 17.03
CA PRO A 189 -18.19 8.35 16.31
C PRO A 189 -18.00 8.35 14.79
N ASP A 190 -18.42 7.28 14.13
CA ASP A 190 -18.19 7.06 12.70
C ASP A 190 -18.77 8.17 11.81
N ASP A 191 -19.94 8.69 12.14
CA ASP A 191 -20.61 9.77 11.43
C ASP A 191 -19.88 11.12 11.46
N LYS A 192 -18.89 11.28 12.35
CA LYS A 192 -18.05 12.48 12.47
C LYS A 192 -16.64 12.30 11.89
N ARG A 193 -16.23 11.08 11.53
CA ARG A 193 -14.90 10.83 10.96
C ARG A 193 -14.86 11.19 9.49
N TYR A 194 -13.83 11.93 9.05
CA TYR A 194 -13.61 12.33 7.66
C TYR A 194 -12.13 12.32 7.29
N PHE A 195 -11.85 11.84 6.06
CA PHE A 195 -10.50 11.72 5.50
C PHE A 195 -10.47 12.41 4.15
N VAL A 196 -10.00 13.66 4.12
CA VAL A 196 -10.11 14.53 2.95
C VAL A 196 -8.74 14.88 2.41
N THR A 197 -8.54 14.67 1.11
CA THR A 197 -7.41 15.20 0.36
C THR A 197 -7.93 16.30 -0.56
N VAL A 198 -7.57 17.56 -0.27
CA VAL A 198 -7.80 18.72 -1.12
C VAL A 198 -6.64 18.78 -2.11
N ALA A 199 -6.77 17.99 -3.19
CA ALA A 199 -5.63 17.55 -3.99
C ALA A 199 -4.98 18.70 -4.77
N ASP A 200 -5.74 19.60 -5.35
CA ASP A 200 -5.26 20.77 -6.10
C ASP A 200 -4.67 21.88 -5.20
N GLU A 201 -4.83 21.78 -3.88
CA GLU A 201 -4.23 22.68 -2.89
C GLU A 201 -3.14 21.98 -2.04
N ARG A 202 -2.76 20.72 -2.37
CA ARG A 202 -1.79 19.92 -1.63
C ARG A 202 -2.05 19.93 -0.11
N THR A 203 -3.32 19.75 0.26
CA THR A 203 -3.76 19.82 1.65
C THR A 203 -4.56 18.58 2.03
N ILE A 204 -4.20 17.98 3.17
CA ILE A 204 -4.79 16.76 3.71
C ILE A 204 -5.40 17.08 5.07
N LEU A 205 -6.70 16.79 5.24
CA LEU A 205 -7.44 17.08 6.47
C LEU A 205 -8.15 15.82 6.94
N HIS A 206 -7.65 15.19 8.01
CA HIS A 206 -8.22 13.97 8.58
C HIS A 206 -8.71 14.23 10.01
N PHE A 207 -9.93 13.84 10.30
CA PHE A 207 -10.56 14.02 11.60
C PHE A 207 -11.16 12.72 12.12
N GLY A 208 -10.88 12.41 13.37
CA GLY A 208 -11.63 11.46 14.18
C GLY A 208 -11.14 10.02 14.17
N SER A 209 -10.01 9.71 13.53
CA SER A 209 -9.45 8.37 13.50
C SER A 209 -8.13 8.28 14.26
N SER A 210 -7.90 7.14 14.90
CA SER A 210 -6.59 6.73 15.45
C SER A 210 -6.01 5.51 14.74
N TYR A 211 -6.75 4.93 13.78
CA TYR A 211 -6.29 3.81 12.99
C TYR A 211 -5.21 4.26 11.99
N GLY A 212 -4.07 3.55 11.96
CA GLY A 212 -2.89 3.92 11.16
C GLY A 212 -3.17 4.13 9.67
N GLY A 213 -4.04 3.32 9.06
CA GLY A 213 -4.44 3.50 7.66
C GLY A 213 -5.16 4.82 7.35
N ASN A 214 -5.70 5.51 8.37
CA ASN A 214 -6.37 6.80 8.27
C ASN A 214 -5.55 7.95 8.89
N ALA A 215 -4.71 7.64 9.87
CA ALA A 215 -4.03 8.65 10.70
C ALA A 215 -2.58 8.90 10.28
N LEU A 216 -1.93 7.98 9.56
CA LEU A 216 -0.57 8.16 9.03
C LEU A 216 -0.65 8.90 7.69
N LEU A 217 -0.66 10.23 7.74
CA LEU A 217 -0.96 11.05 6.57
C LEU A 217 0.12 10.98 5.48
N GLY A 218 1.36 10.68 5.83
CA GLY A 218 2.42 10.42 4.86
C GLY A 218 2.17 9.17 4.00
N LYS A 219 1.51 8.13 4.55
CA LYS A 219 1.33 6.86 3.85
C LYS A 219 0.34 6.96 2.67
N ILE A 220 -0.95 6.78 2.91
CA ILE A 220 -1.95 6.69 1.83
C ILE A 220 -2.38 8.06 1.33
N ALA A 221 -2.56 9.02 2.22
CA ALA A 221 -3.08 10.33 1.82
C ALA A 221 -2.04 11.12 1.01
N HIS A 222 -0.78 11.17 1.45
CA HIS A 222 0.30 11.84 0.73
C HIS A 222 0.97 10.92 -0.28
N GLY A 223 1.55 9.81 0.18
CA GLY A 223 2.36 8.92 -0.67
C GLY A 223 1.60 8.31 -1.85
N LEU A 224 0.28 8.25 -1.77
CA LEU A 224 -0.55 7.67 -2.83
C LEU A 224 -1.52 8.69 -3.43
N ARG A 225 -2.53 9.20 -2.71
CA ARG A 225 -3.55 10.11 -3.32
C ARG A 225 -2.97 11.44 -3.75
N GLN A 226 -2.31 12.16 -2.85
CA GLN A 226 -1.69 13.44 -3.21
C GLN A 226 -0.59 13.25 -4.23
N GLY A 227 0.27 12.23 -4.05
CA GLY A 227 1.33 11.90 -5.00
C GLY A 227 0.78 11.59 -6.40
N ALA A 228 -0.30 10.82 -6.51
CA ALA A 228 -0.94 10.55 -7.80
C ALA A 228 -1.48 11.82 -8.48
N TYR A 229 -2.11 12.71 -7.70
CA TYR A 229 -2.59 13.99 -8.23
C TYR A 229 -1.44 14.90 -8.66
N ASP A 230 -0.40 15.06 -7.83
CA ASP A 230 0.77 15.88 -8.14
C ASP A 230 1.50 15.35 -9.39
N GLY A 231 1.68 14.02 -9.48
CA GLY A 231 2.28 13.37 -10.64
C GLY A 231 1.49 13.64 -11.92
N TRP A 232 0.17 13.54 -11.88
CA TRP A 232 -0.71 13.84 -13.00
C TRP A 232 -0.71 15.33 -13.38
N ALA A 233 -0.87 16.22 -12.39
CA ALA A 233 -0.93 17.66 -12.63
C ALA A 233 0.38 18.21 -13.23
N THR A 234 1.51 17.64 -12.82
CA THR A 234 2.85 18.02 -13.30
C THR A 234 3.33 17.19 -14.51
N LYS A 235 2.67 16.07 -14.82
CA LYS A 235 3.05 15.08 -15.83
C LYS A 235 4.46 14.51 -15.63
N LYS A 236 4.85 14.33 -14.37
CA LYS A 236 6.21 13.92 -14.00
C LYS A 236 6.32 12.47 -13.57
N PHE A 237 5.34 11.95 -12.84
CA PHE A 237 5.41 10.62 -12.24
C PHE A 237 4.04 10.00 -12.00
N LEU A 238 4.03 8.69 -11.79
CA LEU A 238 2.90 7.91 -11.30
C LEU A 238 3.12 7.56 -9.83
N ALA A 239 2.09 7.59 -9.00
CA ALA A 239 2.12 7.06 -7.64
C ALA A 239 1.05 5.97 -7.54
N GLU A 240 1.51 4.73 -7.34
CA GLU A 240 0.71 3.52 -7.52
C GLU A 240 0.72 2.66 -6.24
N GLN A 241 -0.41 1.97 -5.97
CA GLN A 241 -0.45 0.98 -4.88
C GLN A 241 0.23 -0.33 -5.31
N TYR A 242 1.51 -0.26 -5.57
CA TYR A 242 2.30 -1.36 -6.09
C TYR A 242 3.38 -1.80 -5.11
N LEU A 243 3.64 -3.12 -5.09
CA LEU A 243 4.88 -3.65 -4.52
C LEU A 243 6.09 -3.27 -5.38
N LEU A 244 7.28 -3.28 -4.79
CA LEU A 244 8.55 -3.15 -5.50
C LEU A 244 9.54 -4.18 -4.95
N ILE A 245 10.03 -5.05 -5.82
CA ILE A 245 11.03 -6.09 -5.49
C ILE A 245 12.17 -6.12 -6.50
N GLY A 246 13.34 -6.53 -6.03
CA GLY A 246 14.48 -6.91 -6.87
C GLY A 246 14.64 -8.43 -6.89
N ILE A 247 15.01 -9.00 -8.04
CA ILE A 247 15.39 -10.40 -8.17
C ILE A 247 16.82 -10.43 -8.71
N THR A 248 17.71 -11.09 -7.99
CA THR A 248 19.12 -11.26 -8.40
C THR A 248 19.41 -12.70 -8.72
N ASP A 249 19.96 -12.98 -9.89
CA ASP A 249 20.59 -14.25 -10.22
C ASP A 249 22.05 -14.20 -9.72
N ASN A 250 22.35 -14.94 -8.66
CA ASN A 250 23.67 -14.94 -8.01
C ASN A 250 24.76 -15.60 -8.87
N GLU A 251 24.41 -16.42 -9.86
CA GLU A 251 25.36 -17.04 -10.78
C GLU A 251 25.87 -16.04 -11.83
N THR A 252 24.97 -15.20 -12.34
CA THR A 252 25.29 -14.21 -13.38
C THR A 252 25.55 -12.81 -12.85
N GLY A 253 25.09 -12.52 -11.63
CA GLY A 253 25.06 -11.18 -11.02
C GLY A 253 24.00 -10.25 -11.62
N LYS A 254 23.15 -10.76 -12.52
CA LYS A 254 22.07 -9.97 -13.13
C LYS A 254 20.97 -9.69 -12.12
N ARG A 255 20.45 -8.47 -12.12
CA ARG A 255 19.39 -8.01 -11.25
C ARG A 255 18.26 -7.40 -12.08
N TRP A 256 17.04 -7.75 -11.73
CA TRP A 256 15.80 -7.20 -12.32
C TRP A 256 14.93 -6.59 -11.23
N HIS A 257 14.18 -5.55 -11.56
CA HIS A 257 13.21 -4.96 -10.64
C HIS A 257 11.80 -5.03 -11.23
N ILE A 258 10.90 -5.51 -10.40
CA ILE A 258 9.49 -5.72 -10.76
C ILE A 258 8.64 -4.92 -9.79
N THR A 259 7.69 -4.17 -10.36
CA THR A 259 6.64 -3.51 -9.58
C THR A 259 5.27 -4.03 -10.00
N GLY A 260 4.26 -3.93 -9.13
CA GLY A 260 2.96 -4.44 -9.53
C GLY A 260 1.82 -4.24 -8.56
N GLY A 261 0.62 -4.15 -9.15
CA GLY A 261 -0.64 -3.93 -8.48
C GLY A 261 -1.44 -5.20 -8.26
N PHE A 262 -1.92 -5.36 -7.02
CA PHE A 262 -2.73 -6.49 -6.58
C PHE A 262 -3.87 -5.98 -5.70
N PRO A 263 -5.13 -6.20 -6.04
CA PRO A 263 -6.27 -5.88 -5.19
C PRO A 263 -6.16 -6.54 -3.81
N SER A 264 -6.91 -6.04 -2.85
CA SER A 264 -6.92 -6.57 -1.48
C SER A 264 -7.06 -8.09 -1.46
N ALA A 265 -6.29 -8.75 -0.57
CA ALA A 265 -6.24 -10.20 -0.41
C ALA A 265 -5.82 -11.00 -1.66
N SER A 266 -5.17 -10.38 -2.65
CA SER A 266 -4.62 -11.04 -3.84
C SER A 266 -3.13 -11.40 -3.70
N GLY A 267 -2.56 -11.34 -2.49
CA GLY A 267 -1.22 -11.86 -2.17
C GLY A 267 -0.07 -10.87 -2.37
N LYS A 268 -0.33 -9.56 -2.49
CA LYS A 268 0.68 -8.51 -2.72
C LYS A 268 1.83 -8.54 -1.71
N THR A 269 1.55 -8.43 -0.42
CA THR A 269 2.57 -8.43 0.64
C THR A 269 3.36 -9.74 0.70
N ASN A 270 2.68 -10.89 0.52
CA ASN A 270 3.37 -12.18 0.48
C ASN A 270 4.30 -12.30 -0.72
N LEU A 271 3.94 -11.74 -1.88
CA LEU A 271 4.82 -11.71 -3.03
C LEU A 271 5.99 -10.75 -2.80
N ALA A 272 5.75 -9.56 -2.26
CA ALA A 272 6.79 -8.58 -1.95
C ALA A 272 7.86 -9.14 -0.99
N MET A 273 7.43 -9.91 0.01
CA MET A 273 8.28 -10.51 1.03
C MET A 273 8.66 -11.98 0.71
N THR A 274 8.48 -12.42 -0.54
CA THR A 274 8.76 -13.80 -0.93
C THR A 274 10.25 -14.13 -0.85
N LEU A 275 10.53 -15.42 -0.66
CA LEU A 275 11.87 -15.99 -0.75
C LEU A 275 11.93 -16.91 -1.96
N ALA A 276 13.14 -17.20 -2.43
CA ALA A 276 13.33 -18.21 -3.48
C ALA A 276 12.89 -19.60 -2.99
N PRO A 277 12.34 -20.47 -3.89
CA PRO A 277 12.09 -21.87 -3.57
C PRO A 277 13.38 -22.58 -3.13
N ASP A 278 13.29 -23.39 -2.06
CA ASP A 278 14.45 -24.11 -1.53
C ASP A 278 15.11 -25.03 -2.59
N ALA A 279 14.32 -25.57 -3.51
CA ALA A 279 14.78 -26.42 -4.59
C ALA A 279 15.69 -25.71 -5.62
N LEU A 280 15.61 -24.37 -5.69
CA LEU A 280 16.50 -23.55 -6.55
C LEU A 280 17.80 -23.16 -5.83
N GLY A 281 17.98 -23.57 -4.57
CA GLY A 281 19.15 -23.28 -3.76
C GLY A 281 19.40 -21.77 -3.60
N ASP A 282 20.68 -21.40 -3.53
CA ASP A 282 21.11 -20.00 -3.37
C ASP A 282 21.25 -19.26 -4.71
N ARG A 283 20.74 -19.84 -5.81
CA ARG A 283 20.87 -19.22 -7.13
C ARG A 283 20.16 -17.87 -7.21
N TYR A 284 18.95 -17.78 -6.66
CA TYR A 284 18.17 -16.54 -6.73
C TYR A 284 17.98 -15.92 -5.35
N ARG A 285 18.12 -14.60 -5.32
CA ARG A 285 17.80 -13.77 -4.14
C ARG A 285 16.69 -12.80 -4.49
N VAL A 286 15.73 -12.64 -3.58
CA VAL A 286 14.69 -11.61 -3.67
C VAL A 286 15.00 -10.52 -2.67
N ASP A 287 15.10 -9.29 -3.16
CA ASP A 287 15.35 -8.09 -2.37
C ASP A 287 14.04 -7.29 -2.23
N PHE A 288 13.66 -6.98 -1.00
CA PHE A 288 12.45 -6.23 -0.67
C PHE A 288 12.73 -4.73 -0.69
N TYR A 289 11.98 -3.97 -1.50
CA TYR A 289 12.00 -2.51 -1.51
C TYR A 289 10.76 -1.91 -0.87
N GLY A 290 9.59 -2.55 -1.01
CA GLY A 290 8.32 -2.13 -0.45
C GLY A 290 7.16 -3.01 -0.89
N ASP A 291 6.11 -3.05 -0.07
CA ASP A 291 4.95 -3.91 -0.35
C ASP A 291 3.69 -3.16 -0.76
N ASP A 292 3.67 -1.84 -0.67
CA ASP A 292 2.40 -1.13 -0.78
C ASP A 292 2.38 0.01 -1.80
N ILE A 293 3.44 0.84 -1.90
CA ILE A 293 3.45 2.02 -2.76
C ILE A 293 4.73 2.07 -3.58
N THR A 294 4.60 2.38 -4.88
CA THR A 294 5.72 2.67 -5.77
C THR A 294 5.44 3.97 -6.53
N TRP A 295 6.40 4.87 -6.56
CA TRP A 295 6.42 6.01 -7.47
C TRP A 295 7.25 5.65 -8.68
N LEU A 296 6.73 5.95 -9.88
CA LEU A 296 7.34 5.63 -11.18
C LEU A 296 7.55 6.91 -11.99
N TRP A 297 8.74 7.11 -12.52
CA TRP A 297 9.05 8.26 -13.38
C TRP A 297 10.06 7.89 -14.44
N VAL A 298 10.18 8.73 -15.46
CA VAL A 298 11.22 8.59 -16.47
C VAL A 298 12.35 9.56 -16.14
N ASP A 299 13.53 9.03 -15.84
CA ASP A 299 14.74 9.82 -15.66
C ASP A 299 15.11 10.54 -16.97
N GLU A 300 15.11 11.86 -16.94
CA GLU A 300 15.33 12.69 -18.14
C GLU A 300 16.73 12.49 -18.76
N SER A 301 17.72 12.10 -17.97
CA SER A 301 19.10 11.95 -18.42
C SER A 301 19.36 10.62 -19.13
N THR A 302 18.72 9.56 -18.68
CA THR A 302 18.90 8.20 -19.21
C THR A 302 17.75 7.75 -20.11
N GLY A 303 16.56 8.31 -19.91
CA GLY A 303 15.31 7.87 -20.53
C GLY A 303 14.77 6.56 -19.95
N LYS A 304 15.27 6.09 -18.81
CA LYS A 304 14.84 4.87 -18.17
C LYS A 304 13.60 5.10 -17.30
N LEU A 305 12.72 4.10 -17.22
CA LEU A 305 11.65 4.10 -16.25
C LEU A 305 12.24 3.71 -14.89
N MET A 306 12.18 4.62 -13.93
CA MET A 306 12.66 4.45 -12.58
C MET A 306 11.51 4.22 -11.62
N GLY A 307 11.80 3.56 -10.49
CA GLY A 307 10.85 3.34 -9.41
C GLY A 307 11.49 3.51 -8.05
N MET A 308 10.71 3.96 -7.08
CA MET A 308 11.08 3.98 -5.67
C MET A 308 9.87 3.66 -4.78
N ASN A 309 10.14 3.12 -3.61
CA ASN A 309 9.15 3.09 -2.53
C ASN A 309 9.25 4.40 -1.73
N PRO A 310 8.17 5.18 -1.60
CA PRO A 310 8.17 6.40 -0.81
C PRO A 310 8.24 6.14 0.70
N GLU A 311 7.79 4.98 1.17
CA GLU A 311 7.73 4.63 2.59
C GLU A 311 9.11 4.24 3.15
N PHE A 312 9.29 4.47 4.45
CA PHE A 312 10.49 4.07 5.20
C PHE A 312 10.24 2.86 6.11
N GLY A 313 9.04 2.33 6.08
CA GLY A 313 8.60 1.22 6.91
C GLY A 313 7.49 0.38 6.27
N VAL A 314 7.01 -0.56 7.05
CA VAL A 314 5.94 -1.50 6.70
C VAL A 314 4.79 -1.36 7.69
N PHE A 315 3.57 -1.26 7.17
CA PHE A 315 2.32 -1.33 7.93
C PHE A 315 1.59 -2.63 7.55
N GLY A 316 2.12 -3.74 8.06
CA GLY A 316 1.72 -5.09 7.67
C GLY A 316 0.48 -5.61 8.38
N VAL A 317 -0.18 -6.63 7.80
CA VAL A 317 -1.25 -7.39 8.45
C VAL A 317 -0.63 -8.45 9.35
N ALA A 318 -1.07 -8.51 10.63
CA ALA A 318 -0.58 -9.49 11.59
C ALA A 318 -1.24 -10.87 11.41
N LYS A 319 -2.55 -10.90 11.17
CA LYS A 319 -3.30 -12.15 10.97
C LYS A 319 -2.62 -13.08 9.97
N ASP A 320 -2.53 -14.37 10.32
CA ASP A 320 -1.92 -15.43 9.51
C ASP A 320 -0.41 -15.26 9.21
N THR A 321 0.25 -14.24 9.77
CA THR A 321 1.70 -14.07 9.68
C THR A 321 2.41 -15.01 10.64
N ASN A 322 3.18 -15.97 10.10
CA ASN A 322 3.92 -17.00 10.85
C ASN A 322 5.09 -17.54 10.01
N GLU A 323 5.88 -18.45 10.60
CA GLU A 323 7.06 -19.08 9.96
C GLU A 323 6.76 -19.79 8.63
N LYS A 324 5.54 -20.27 8.44
CA LYS A 324 5.16 -21.02 7.24
C LYS A 324 4.60 -20.11 6.14
N THR A 325 3.80 -19.12 6.52
CA THR A 325 3.06 -18.28 5.56
C THR A 325 3.85 -17.06 5.10
N ASN A 326 4.59 -16.42 6.02
CA ASN A 326 5.44 -15.26 5.72
C ASN A 326 6.51 -15.06 6.81
N PRO A 327 7.59 -15.86 6.81
CA PRO A 327 8.68 -15.73 7.77
C PRO A 327 9.36 -14.35 7.71
N THR A 328 9.47 -13.75 6.53
CA THR A 328 10.07 -12.43 6.35
C THR A 328 9.30 -11.35 7.15
N ALA A 329 7.97 -11.33 7.04
CA ALA A 329 7.15 -10.42 7.82
C ALA A 329 7.25 -10.71 9.33
N LEU A 330 7.24 -11.98 9.71
CA LEU A 330 7.36 -12.37 11.11
C LEU A 330 8.69 -11.88 11.73
N HIS A 331 9.81 -12.07 11.04
CA HIS A 331 11.12 -11.66 11.54
C HIS A 331 11.37 -10.15 11.47
N SER A 332 10.59 -9.40 10.69
CA SER A 332 10.65 -7.94 10.69
C SER A 332 10.15 -7.31 12.01
N ILE A 333 9.48 -8.09 12.85
CA ILE A 333 8.91 -7.68 14.14
C ILE A 333 9.49 -8.47 15.32
N ASP A 334 10.67 -9.04 15.15
CA ASP A 334 11.41 -9.73 16.21
C ASP A 334 11.73 -8.81 17.40
N PRO A 335 12.09 -9.36 18.56
CA PRO A 335 12.57 -8.58 19.70
C PRO A 335 13.65 -7.55 19.32
N GLY A 336 13.56 -6.34 19.87
CA GLY A 336 14.51 -5.24 19.60
C GLY A 336 14.21 -4.38 18.36
N THR A 337 13.12 -4.67 17.64
CA THR A 337 12.77 -3.94 16.40
C THR A 337 11.98 -2.64 16.64
N LYS A 338 11.58 -2.38 17.88
CA LYS A 338 10.65 -1.30 18.23
C LYS A 338 9.32 -1.35 17.45
N ALA A 339 8.90 -2.54 17.03
CA ALA A 339 7.65 -2.73 16.32
C ALA A 339 6.46 -2.34 17.19
N ILE A 340 5.43 -1.76 16.56
CA ILE A 340 4.18 -1.41 17.23
C ILE A 340 3.07 -2.28 16.65
N PHE A 341 2.46 -3.11 17.50
CA PHE A 341 1.30 -3.94 17.16
C PHE A 341 0.00 -3.17 17.38
N THR A 342 -0.97 -3.36 16.49
CA THR A 342 -2.28 -2.71 16.60
C THR A 342 -3.40 -3.73 16.46
N ASN A 343 -4.34 -3.70 17.42
CA ASN A 343 -5.54 -4.54 17.43
C ASN A 343 -5.28 -6.06 17.40
N VAL A 344 -4.19 -6.50 17.96
CA VAL A 344 -3.88 -7.92 18.27
C VAL A 344 -4.39 -8.28 19.65
N ALA A 345 -4.38 -9.56 20.02
CA ALA A 345 -4.58 -9.97 21.42
C ALA A 345 -3.35 -9.63 22.26
N TYR A 346 -3.56 -9.29 23.52
CA TYR A 346 -2.50 -8.80 24.41
C TYR A 346 -2.59 -9.38 25.80
N ASN A 347 -1.44 -9.77 26.37
CA ASN A 347 -1.30 -10.17 27.75
C ASN A 347 -0.33 -9.22 28.47
N PRO A 348 -0.82 -8.31 29.32
CA PRO A 348 0.02 -7.33 30.02
C PRO A 348 0.96 -7.94 31.07
N THR A 349 0.64 -9.11 31.61
CA THR A 349 1.50 -9.78 32.62
C THR A 349 2.72 -10.43 31.99
N LEU A 350 2.53 -10.99 30.78
CA LEU A 350 3.60 -11.64 30.02
C LEU A 350 4.29 -10.64 29.08
N GLU A 351 3.71 -9.47 28.88
CA GLU A 351 4.09 -8.51 27.83
C GLU A 351 4.14 -9.18 26.45
N GLU A 352 3.11 -9.96 26.11
CA GLU A 352 3.03 -10.72 24.88
C GLU A 352 1.82 -10.33 24.04
N VAL A 353 1.98 -10.49 22.72
CA VAL A 353 0.92 -10.32 21.71
C VAL A 353 0.66 -11.62 20.97
N TRP A 354 -0.59 -11.82 20.58
CA TRP A 354 -0.99 -12.98 19.78
C TRP A 354 -2.05 -12.58 18.75
N TRP A 355 -2.08 -13.33 17.64
CA TRP A 355 -3.07 -13.22 16.57
C TRP A 355 -3.36 -14.58 15.94
N GLU A 356 -4.51 -14.74 15.34
CA GLU A 356 -4.92 -15.95 14.64
C GLU A 356 -3.89 -16.31 13.55
N GLY A 357 -3.45 -17.56 13.60
CA GLY A 357 -2.43 -18.09 12.70
C GLY A 357 -0.98 -17.83 13.11
N LYS A 358 -0.70 -17.06 14.17
CA LYS A 358 0.68 -16.90 14.70
C LYS A 358 1.25 -18.25 15.15
N THR A 359 0.44 -19.02 15.84
CA THR A 359 0.69 -20.40 16.25
C THR A 359 -0.45 -21.29 15.77
N PRO A 360 -0.26 -22.62 15.62
CA PRO A 360 -1.33 -23.52 15.18
C PRO A 360 -2.59 -23.47 16.03
N GLU A 361 -2.43 -23.23 17.34
CA GLU A 361 -3.51 -23.08 18.29
C GLU A 361 -3.30 -21.82 19.13
N ALA A 362 -4.40 -21.26 19.64
CA ALA A 362 -4.35 -20.15 20.59
C ALA A 362 -3.65 -20.57 21.89
N PRO A 363 -3.13 -19.61 22.69
CA PRO A 363 -2.57 -19.91 24.02
C PRO A 363 -3.55 -20.74 24.86
N ALA A 364 -3.09 -21.89 25.36
CA ALA A 364 -3.93 -22.81 26.13
C ALA A 364 -4.35 -22.22 27.49
N ASP A 365 -3.48 -21.41 28.11
CA ASP A 365 -3.81 -20.63 29.31
C ASP A 365 -4.35 -19.27 28.87
N VAL A 366 -5.64 -19.08 29.04
CA VAL A 366 -6.34 -17.84 28.70
C VAL A 366 -6.23 -16.75 29.76
N ALA A 367 -5.65 -17.06 30.92
CA ALA A 367 -5.54 -16.13 32.04
C ALA A 367 -4.67 -14.91 31.66
N GLY A 368 -5.19 -13.71 31.92
CA GLY A 368 -4.51 -12.45 31.62
C GLY A 368 -4.48 -12.04 30.17
N TRP A 369 -5.07 -12.81 29.25
CA TRP A 369 -5.22 -12.41 27.86
C TRP A 369 -6.46 -11.56 27.66
N PHE A 370 -6.30 -10.48 26.88
CA PHE A 370 -7.34 -9.59 26.43
C PHE A 370 -7.41 -9.62 24.90
N ASP A 371 -8.61 -9.58 24.38
CA ASP A 371 -8.80 -9.48 22.95
C ASP A 371 -8.51 -8.06 22.44
N TRP A 372 -8.62 -7.87 21.12
CA TRP A 372 -8.37 -6.61 20.45
C TRP A 372 -9.30 -5.46 20.90
N LYS A 373 -10.44 -5.75 21.52
CA LYS A 373 -11.33 -4.74 22.13
C LYS A 373 -10.93 -4.42 23.57
N GLY A 374 -10.07 -5.25 24.18
CA GLY A 374 -9.68 -5.15 25.57
C GLY A 374 -10.62 -5.89 26.52
N GLU A 375 -11.41 -6.83 25.99
CA GLU A 375 -12.27 -7.72 26.79
C GLU A 375 -11.45 -8.95 27.22
N ALA A 376 -11.58 -9.37 28.48
CA ALA A 376 -10.83 -10.52 28.98
C ALA A 376 -11.30 -11.81 28.31
N ILE A 377 -10.36 -12.57 27.73
CA ILE A 377 -10.68 -13.85 27.05
C ILE A 377 -11.29 -14.86 28.05
N ALA A 378 -10.82 -14.86 29.30
CA ALA A 378 -11.32 -15.75 30.35
C ALA A 378 -12.80 -15.51 30.71
N ASP A 379 -13.36 -14.35 30.42
CA ASP A 379 -14.75 -13.98 30.74
C ASP A 379 -15.72 -14.29 29.59
N ARG A 380 -15.23 -14.85 28.48
CA ARG A 380 -16.07 -15.23 27.32
C ARG A 380 -17.02 -16.37 27.68
N ALA A 381 -18.19 -16.35 27.08
CA ALA A 381 -19.15 -17.43 27.20
C ALA A 381 -18.59 -18.75 26.61
N GLU A 382 -19.00 -19.88 27.17
CA GLU A 382 -18.66 -21.20 26.63
C GLU A 382 -19.13 -21.31 25.16
N GLY A 383 -18.21 -21.63 24.25
CA GLY A 383 -18.48 -21.73 22.81
C GLY A 383 -18.41 -20.40 22.04
N ASP A 384 -17.89 -19.34 22.66
CA ASP A 384 -17.59 -18.08 21.95
C ASP A 384 -16.29 -18.22 21.13
N ASP A 385 -16.42 -18.41 19.81
CA ASP A 385 -15.33 -18.54 18.86
C ASP A 385 -14.88 -17.18 18.25
N SER A 386 -15.27 -16.07 18.87
CA SER A 386 -14.87 -14.74 18.38
C SER A 386 -13.35 -14.59 18.31
N PRO A 387 -12.79 -14.00 17.25
CA PRO A 387 -11.34 -13.80 17.13
C PRO A 387 -10.76 -13.03 18.32
N TRP A 388 -9.56 -13.41 18.76
CA TRP A 388 -8.81 -12.69 19.78
C TRP A 388 -8.18 -11.42 19.22
N ALA A 389 -7.62 -11.50 17.99
CA ALA A 389 -7.13 -10.35 17.27
C ALA A 389 -8.17 -9.89 16.22
N HIS A 390 -8.16 -8.61 15.86
CA HIS A 390 -8.98 -8.12 14.75
C HIS A 390 -8.49 -8.75 13.42
N PRO A 391 -9.39 -9.14 12.50
CA PRO A 391 -8.98 -9.69 11.19
C PRO A 391 -8.07 -8.76 10.38
N ASN A 392 -8.16 -7.45 10.62
CA ASN A 392 -7.28 -6.42 10.05
C ASN A 392 -6.28 -5.88 11.07
N SER A 393 -5.85 -6.71 12.05
CA SER A 393 -4.79 -6.37 12.98
C SER A 393 -3.48 -6.07 12.25
N ARG A 394 -2.71 -5.12 12.76
CA ARG A 394 -1.54 -4.58 12.08
C ARG A 394 -0.28 -4.63 12.95
N PHE A 395 0.85 -4.54 12.29
CA PHE A 395 2.13 -4.17 12.89
C PHE A 395 2.79 -3.08 12.06
N THR A 396 3.57 -2.23 12.74
CA THR A 396 4.39 -1.20 12.10
C THR A 396 5.84 -1.43 12.47
N THR A 397 6.73 -1.46 11.48
CA THR A 397 8.17 -1.60 11.67
C THR A 397 8.93 -0.82 10.60
N THR A 398 10.20 -0.50 10.83
CA THR A 398 11.03 0.14 9.79
C THR A 398 11.45 -0.88 8.73
N LEU A 399 11.71 -0.41 7.50
CA LEU A 399 12.22 -1.24 6.40
C LEU A 399 13.53 -1.94 6.77
N ALA A 400 14.39 -1.28 7.52
CA ALA A 400 15.68 -1.85 7.96
C ALA A 400 15.54 -3.12 8.83
N ASN A 401 14.37 -3.37 9.41
CA ASN A 401 14.09 -4.58 10.17
C ASN A 401 13.63 -5.76 9.29
N VAL A 402 13.35 -5.54 8.01
CA VAL A 402 12.92 -6.61 7.09
C VAL A 402 14.14 -7.44 6.68
N PRO A 403 14.18 -8.76 6.91
CA PRO A 403 15.38 -9.58 6.73
C PRO A 403 15.99 -9.53 5.33
N ASN A 404 15.18 -9.42 4.31
CA ASN A 404 15.60 -9.31 2.91
C ASN A 404 15.40 -7.91 2.33
N ALA A 405 15.40 -6.86 3.17
CA ALA A 405 15.39 -5.49 2.67
C ALA A 405 16.57 -5.25 1.72
N ALA A 406 16.30 -4.63 0.58
CA ALA A 406 17.33 -4.26 -0.36
C ALA A 406 18.34 -3.31 0.30
N SER A 407 19.63 -3.53 0.13
CA SER A 407 20.65 -2.67 0.73
C SER A 407 20.64 -1.24 0.20
N ASP A 408 20.04 -1.02 -0.96
CA ASP A 408 19.89 0.25 -1.68
C ASP A 408 18.43 0.78 -1.68
N PHE A 409 17.58 0.28 -0.76
CA PHE A 409 16.16 0.70 -0.70
C PHE A 409 15.97 2.21 -0.48
N ASP A 410 16.97 2.87 0.08
CA ASP A 410 16.98 4.31 0.37
C ASP A 410 17.93 5.10 -0.55
N ASP A 411 18.29 4.53 -1.72
CA ASP A 411 19.11 5.23 -2.71
C ASP A 411 18.28 6.29 -3.44
N ALA A 412 18.83 7.50 -3.52
CA ALA A 412 18.20 8.64 -4.18
C ALA A 412 17.91 8.41 -5.66
N ALA A 413 18.68 7.57 -6.36
CA ALA A 413 18.46 7.27 -7.77
C ALA A 413 17.22 6.42 -8.02
N GLY A 414 16.72 5.70 -7.01
CA GLY A 414 15.73 4.65 -7.23
C GLY A 414 16.29 3.49 -8.04
N VAL A 415 15.41 2.67 -8.62
CA VAL A 415 15.79 1.50 -9.43
C VAL A 415 15.11 1.50 -10.79
N GLU A 416 15.81 1.00 -11.82
CA GLU A 416 15.22 0.81 -13.15
C GLU A 416 14.17 -0.30 -13.11
N ILE A 417 12.99 -0.06 -13.67
CA ILE A 417 11.86 -1.00 -13.68
C ILE A 417 11.88 -1.85 -14.94
N ASP A 418 12.01 -3.15 -14.76
CA ASP A 418 12.01 -4.14 -15.85
C ASP A 418 10.63 -4.61 -16.24
N ALA A 419 9.71 -4.75 -15.25
CA ALA A 419 8.35 -5.17 -15.51
C ALA A 419 7.34 -4.54 -14.55
N ILE A 420 6.12 -4.36 -15.05
CA ILE A 420 4.92 -3.98 -14.29
C ILE A 420 3.96 -5.16 -14.35
N ILE A 421 3.62 -5.74 -13.20
CA ILE A 421 2.74 -6.90 -13.15
C ILE A 421 1.40 -6.58 -12.49
N PHE A 422 0.33 -7.20 -12.98
CA PHE A 422 -0.98 -7.17 -12.35
C PHE A 422 -1.36 -8.57 -11.90
N GLY A 423 -1.97 -8.69 -10.73
CA GLY A 423 -2.43 -9.97 -10.22
C GLY A 423 -3.77 -9.83 -9.53
N GLY A 424 -4.78 -10.46 -10.09
CA GLY A 424 -6.12 -10.57 -9.50
C GLY A 424 -6.40 -12.00 -9.06
N ARG A 425 -7.31 -12.15 -8.09
CA ARG A 425 -7.78 -13.47 -7.72
C ARG A 425 -8.94 -13.86 -8.63
N THR A 426 -8.68 -14.78 -9.56
CA THR A 426 -9.70 -15.36 -10.44
C THR A 426 -9.55 -16.89 -10.44
N ARG A 427 -10.69 -17.62 -10.43
CA ARG A 427 -10.68 -19.08 -10.30
C ARG A 427 -10.47 -19.80 -11.62
N ASP A 428 -10.82 -19.19 -12.74
CA ASP A 428 -11.10 -19.93 -13.99
C ASP A 428 -10.59 -19.26 -15.27
N ARG A 429 -10.03 -18.05 -15.22
CA ARG A 429 -9.82 -17.26 -16.43
C ARG A 429 -8.37 -17.04 -16.79
N GLU A 430 -7.63 -16.46 -15.87
CA GLU A 430 -6.26 -16.04 -16.11
C GLU A 430 -5.29 -17.23 -16.00
N PRO A 431 -4.35 -17.42 -16.94
CA PRO A 431 -3.29 -18.40 -16.78
C PRO A 431 -2.35 -18.02 -15.63
N LEU A 432 -1.42 -18.93 -15.28
CA LEU A 432 -0.42 -18.66 -14.22
C LEU A 432 0.29 -17.32 -14.43
N ILE A 433 0.72 -17.08 -15.66
CA ILE A 433 1.33 -15.82 -16.10
C ILE A 433 1.15 -15.64 -17.59
N ARG A 434 0.93 -14.41 -18.01
CA ARG A 434 1.01 -13.99 -19.41
C ARG A 434 1.75 -12.67 -19.53
N ALA A 435 2.72 -12.61 -20.43
CA ALA A 435 3.44 -11.39 -20.77
C ALA A 435 2.70 -10.60 -21.85
N ILE A 436 2.70 -9.29 -21.73
CA ILE A 436 2.07 -8.33 -22.63
C ILE A 436 3.15 -7.35 -23.08
N THR A 437 3.45 -7.31 -24.38
CA THR A 437 4.56 -6.54 -24.91
C THR A 437 4.17 -5.15 -25.42
N ASP A 438 2.89 -4.93 -25.73
CA ASP A 438 2.35 -3.64 -26.14
C ASP A 438 1.94 -2.80 -24.92
N VAL A 439 2.40 -1.55 -24.86
CA VAL A 439 2.13 -0.66 -23.71
C VAL A 439 0.65 -0.36 -23.57
N ALA A 440 -0.07 -0.12 -24.66
CA ALA A 440 -1.51 0.18 -24.59
C ALA A 440 -2.31 -1.06 -24.12
N GLU A 441 -1.92 -2.26 -24.54
CA GLU A 441 -2.51 -3.50 -24.05
C GLU A 441 -2.19 -3.74 -22.57
N GLY A 442 -0.97 -3.41 -22.11
CA GLY A 442 -0.60 -3.48 -20.69
C GLY A 442 -1.42 -2.52 -19.83
N VAL A 443 -1.59 -1.27 -20.27
CA VAL A 443 -2.45 -0.29 -19.58
C VAL A 443 -3.92 -0.71 -19.62
N TYR A 444 -4.39 -1.23 -20.75
CA TYR A 444 -5.74 -1.80 -20.87
C TYR A 444 -5.96 -2.95 -19.88
N ASP A 445 -4.98 -3.85 -19.76
CA ASP A 445 -5.08 -4.98 -18.82
C ASP A 445 -5.16 -4.50 -17.37
N GLY A 446 -4.32 -3.54 -16.99
CA GLY A 446 -4.37 -2.90 -15.67
C GLY A 446 -5.70 -2.19 -15.39
N LEU A 447 -6.25 -1.45 -16.35
CA LEU A 447 -7.57 -0.79 -16.21
C LEU A 447 -8.72 -1.77 -16.05
N THR A 448 -8.58 -2.97 -16.60
CA THR A 448 -9.57 -4.04 -16.52
C THR A 448 -9.18 -5.16 -15.55
N LEU A 449 -8.24 -4.87 -14.64
CA LEU A 449 -7.86 -5.78 -13.57
C LEU A 449 -9.08 -6.15 -12.74
N GLY A 450 -9.37 -7.43 -12.63
CA GLY A 450 -10.50 -7.97 -11.88
C GLY A 450 -10.06 -8.93 -10.79
N ALA A 451 -10.74 -8.89 -9.66
CA ALA A 451 -10.57 -9.86 -8.58
C ALA A 451 -11.94 -10.28 -8.02
N GLU A 452 -12.05 -11.55 -7.63
CA GLU A 452 -13.23 -12.04 -6.95
C GLU A 452 -13.30 -11.46 -5.52
N ALA A 453 -14.48 -10.97 -5.14
CA ALA A 453 -14.74 -10.46 -3.80
C ALA A 453 -14.54 -11.56 -2.74
N THR A 454 -13.90 -11.21 -1.61
CA THR A 454 -13.59 -12.14 -0.51
C THR A 454 -14.53 -12.04 0.67
N SER A 455 -15.29 -10.96 0.73
CA SER A 455 -16.20 -10.68 1.83
C SER A 455 -17.43 -9.93 1.36
N ALA A 456 -18.49 -9.99 2.16
CA ALA A 456 -19.71 -9.23 1.90
C ALA A 456 -19.50 -7.70 1.88
N ALA A 457 -18.44 -7.20 2.51
CA ALA A 457 -18.07 -5.78 2.49
C ALA A 457 -17.53 -5.33 1.11
N GLU A 458 -16.98 -6.27 0.33
CA GLU A 458 -16.48 -6.01 -1.02
C GLU A 458 -17.54 -6.26 -2.12
N GLY A 459 -18.64 -6.93 -1.78
CA GLY A 459 -19.71 -7.34 -2.70
C GLY A 459 -20.21 -8.75 -2.38
N VAL A 460 -20.82 -9.42 -3.37
CA VAL A 460 -21.19 -10.83 -3.24
C VAL A 460 -19.92 -11.67 -3.35
N GLU A 461 -19.64 -12.52 -2.36
CA GLU A 461 -18.48 -13.39 -2.35
C GLU A 461 -18.39 -14.22 -3.65
N GLY A 462 -17.19 -14.23 -4.27
CA GLY A 462 -16.93 -14.88 -5.54
C GLY A 462 -17.39 -14.10 -6.78
N GLN A 463 -18.04 -12.93 -6.62
CA GLN A 463 -18.36 -12.05 -7.74
C GLN A 463 -17.11 -11.27 -8.18
N LEU A 464 -16.85 -11.22 -9.49
CA LEU A 464 -15.76 -10.42 -10.04
C LEU A 464 -16.04 -8.92 -9.87
N ARG A 465 -15.06 -8.22 -9.30
CA ARG A 465 -15.05 -6.76 -9.15
C ARG A 465 -13.84 -6.22 -9.88
N TYR A 466 -14.04 -5.22 -10.72
CA TYR A 466 -12.93 -4.50 -11.35
C TYR A 466 -12.31 -3.51 -10.38
N ASP A 467 -10.99 -3.48 -10.38
CA ASP A 467 -10.15 -2.60 -9.56
C ASP A 467 -9.02 -2.04 -10.43
N PRO A 468 -9.29 -0.98 -11.21
CA PRO A 468 -8.34 -0.42 -12.15
C PRO A 468 -6.97 -0.18 -11.52
N MET A 469 -5.93 -0.79 -12.09
CA MET A 469 -4.53 -0.73 -11.61
C MET A 469 -4.35 -1.09 -10.13
N SER A 470 -5.33 -1.78 -9.51
CA SER A 470 -5.36 -1.96 -8.04
C SER A 470 -5.44 -0.65 -7.24
N ASN A 471 -5.87 0.44 -7.85
CA ASN A 471 -5.90 1.78 -7.25
C ASN A 471 -7.30 2.33 -7.01
N ARG A 472 -8.35 1.55 -7.19
CA ARG A 472 -9.73 2.01 -7.08
C ARG A 472 -10.03 2.85 -5.83
N PRO A 473 -9.61 2.47 -4.60
CA PRO A 473 -9.88 3.28 -3.41
C PRO A 473 -9.00 4.53 -3.29
N PHE A 474 -8.03 4.69 -4.20
CA PHE A 474 -6.97 5.71 -4.12
C PHE A 474 -7.00 6.68 -5.32
N MET A 475 -7.89 6.48 -6.27
CA MET A 475 -8.05 7.37 -7.43
C MET A 475 -8.27 8.81 -6.98
N ALA A 476 -7.42 9.72 -7.45
CA ALA A 476 -7.46 11.15 -7.09
C ALA A 476 -8.05 12.01 -8.21
N TYR A 477 -8.22 11.47 -9.41
CA TYR A 477 -8.75 12.14 -10.60
C TYR A 477 -9.45 11.12 -11.50
N GLY A 478 -10.06 11.57 -12.61
CA GLY A 478 -10.88 10.70 -13.47
C GLY A 478 -10.07 9.60 -14.16
N GLU A 479 -10.68 8.43 -14.31
CA GLU A 479 -10.02 7.19 -14.78
C GLU A 479 -9.53 7.31 -16.23
N GLY A 480 -10.21 8.09 -17.09
CA GLY A 480 -9.73 8.33 -18.46
C GLY A 480 -8.48 9.20 -18.50
N ASP A 481 -8.40 10.21 -17.66
CA ASP A 481 -7.20 11.04 -17.50
C ASP A 481 -6.06 10.21 -16.87
N TYR A 482 -6.39 9.31 -15.94
CA TYR A 482 -5.45 8.37 -15.35
C TYR A 482 -4.84 7.43 -16.42
N ALA A 483 -5.68 6.87 -17.28
CA ALA A 483 -5.21 6.04 -18.40
C ALA A 483 -4.28 6.81 -19.34
N ARG A 484 -4.63 8.05 -19.68
CA ARG A 484 -3.79 8.92 -20.51
C ARG A 484 -2.45 9.20 -19.83
N HIS A 485 -2.48 9.58 -18.56
CA HIS A 485 -1.26 9.86 -17.78
C HIS A 485 -0.34 8.63 -17.71
N TYR A 486 -0.93 7.44 -17.50
CA TYR A 486 -0.18 6.19 -17.47
C TYR A 486 0.49 5.90 -18.82
N LEU A 487 -0.26 6.03 -19.93
CA LEU A 487 0.27 5.87 -21.29
C LEU A 487 1.40 6.86 -21.57
N ASP A 488 1.25 8.11 -21.14
CA ASP A 488 2.23 9.18 -21.40
C ASP A 488 3.55 8.90 -20.64
N ILE A 489 3.49 8.56 -19.34
CA ILE A 489 4.69 8.27 -18.54
C ILE A 489 5.39 7.01 -19.05
N ILE A 490 4.69 5.89 -19.18
CA ILE A 490 5.31 4.63 -19.65
C ILE A 490 5.75 4.75 -21.10
N GLY A 491 4.94 5.44 -21.92
CA GLY A 491 5.26 5.70 -23.33
C GLY A 491 6.51 6.55 -23.53
N ALA A 492 6.88 7.41 -22.59
CA ALA A 492 8.07 8.23 -22.65
C ALA A 492 9.37 7.47 -22.35
N ALA A 493 9.32 6.34 -21.65
CA ALA A 493 10.50 5.54 -21.36
C ALA A 493 11.17 5.06 -22.66
N LYS A 494 12.50 5.13 -22.72
CA LYS A 494 13.27 4.64 -23.88
C LYS A 494 13.17 3.12 -24.00
N ASP A 495 13.44 2.43 -22.90
CA ASP A 495 13.25 0.98 -22.77
C ASP A 495 11.95 0.75 -22.00
N LYS A 496 10.94 0.20 -22.71
CA LYS A 496 9.62 -0.01 -22.11
C LYS A 496 9.69 -1.16 -21.11
N PRO A 497 9.05 -1.04 -19.94
CA PRO A 497 8.87 -2.18 -19.07
C PRO A 497 8.00 -3.24 -19.76
N LEU A 498 8.22 -4.50 -19.44
CA LEU A 498 7.31 -5.55 -19.83
C LEU A 498 6.08 -5.52 -18.93
N PHE A 499 4.88 -5.65 -19.48
CA PHE A 499 3.69 -5.88 -18.67
C PHE A 499 3.43 -7.37 -18.52
N ALA A 500 2.82 -7.77 -17.42
CA ALA A 500 2.34 -9.13 -17.26
C ALA A 500 1.11 -9.20 -16.35
N HIS A 501 0.31 -10.24 -16.57
CA HIS A 501 -0.76 -10.62 -15.64
C HIS A 501 -0.43 -11.95 -15.01
N VAL A 502 -0.62 -12.08 -13.70
CA VAL A 502 -0.35 -13.29 -12.92
C VAL A 502 -1.60 -13.74 -12.15
N ASN A 503 -1.78 -15.04 -12.01
CA ASN A 503 -2.87 -15.60 -11.22
C ASN A 503 -2.43 -16.85 -10.45
N TRP A 504 -2.30 -16.70 -9.15
CA TRP A 504 -1.95 -17.79 -8.21
C TRP A 504 -3.18 -18.54 -7.67
N PHE A 505 -4.39 -18.15 -8.06
CA PHE A 505 -5.63 -18.53 -7.38
C PHE A 505 -6.54 -19.43 -8.21
N GLN A 506 -6.06 -19.95 -9.34
CA GLN A 506 -6.81 -20.92 -10.10
C GLN A 506 -7.12 -22.16 -9.26
N ARG A 507 -8.34 -22.67 -9.42
CA ARG A 507 -8.83 -23.85 -8.71
C ARG A 507 -9.29 -24.91 -9.67
N ASP A 508 -9.09 -26.17 -9.28
CA ASP A 508 -9.72 -27.29 -9.97
C ASP A 508 -11.26 -27.18 -9.80
N PRO A 509 -12.03 -27.21 -10.90
CA PRO A 509 -13.48 -27.11 -10.83
C PRO A 509 -14.16 -28.35 -10.23
N GLU A 510 -13.48 -29.49 -10.11
CA GLU A 510 -14.04 -30.74 -9.60
C GLU A 510 -14.00 -30.79 -8.07
N ASP A 511 -12.88 -30.45 -7.46
CA ASP A 511 -12.68 -30.57 -6.01
C ASP A 511 -12.28 -29.25 -5.32
N GLY A 512 -11.98 -28.20 -6.09
CA GLY A 512 -11.69 -26.85 -5.59
C GLY A 512 -10.29 -26.64 -5.05
N HIS A 513 -9.36 -27.59 -5.20
CA HIS A 513 -7.98 -27.37 -4.77
C HIS A 513 -7.29 -26.30 -5.63
N PHE A 514 -6.25 -25.66 -5.07
CA PHE A 514 -5.43 -24.72 -5.83
C PHE A 514 -4.53 -25.46 -6.81
N LEU A 515 -4.51 -24.99 -8.07
CA LEU A 515 -3.69 -25.58 -9.13
C LEU A 515 -2.21 -25.20 -9.01
N TRP A 516 -1.89 -24.15 -8.27
CA TRP A 516 -0.53 -23.66 -8.05
C TRP A 516 -0.26 -23.52 -6.54
N PRO A 517 0.92 -23.94 -6.05
CA PRO A 517 1.22 -23.94 -4.62
C PRO A 517 1.30 -22.54 -3.98
N GLY A 518 1.59 -21.52 -4.77
CA GLY A 518 1.68 -20.13 -4.28
C GLY A 518 3.00 -19.80 -3.61
N TYR A 519 2.97 -18.81 -2.72
CA TYR A 519 4.09 -18.23 -1.96
C TYR A 519 5.45 -18.26 -2.72
N ARG A 520 6.47 -18.97 -2.21
CA ARG A 520 7.82 -19.03 -2.82
C ARG A 520 7.80 -19.46 -4.29
N GLU A 521 6.90 -20.39 -4.65
CA GLU A 521 6.81 -20.94 -6.01
C GLU A 521 6.35 -19.90 -7.04
N ASN A 522 5.71 -18.80 -6.60
CA ASN A 522 5.36 -17.68 -7.47
C ASN A 522 6.57 -17.05 -8.14
N LEU A 523 7.75 -17.12 -7.52
CA LEU A 523 8.99 -16.63 -8.10
C LEU A 523 9.32 -17.32 -9.44
N ARG A 524 8.95 -18.60 -9.65
CA ARG A 524 9.20 -19.32 -10.90
C ARG A 524 8.54 -18.66 -12.10
N ALA A 525 7.32 -18.18 -11.92
CA ALA A 525 6.62 -17.45 -12.98
C ALA A 525 7.29 -16.09 -13.27
N LEU A 526 7.77 -15.39 -12.24
CA LEU A 526 8.51 -14.13 -12.42
C LEU A 526 9.88 -14.34 -13.06
N LEU A 527 10.58 -15.42 -12.74
CA LEU A 527 11.83 -15.81 -13.40
C LEU A 527 11.62 -16.10 -14.88
N TRP A 528 10.53 -16.80 -15.24
CA TRP A 528 10.17 -16.98 -16.64
C TRP A 528 9.95 -15.62 -17.33
N LEU A 529 9.23 -14.70 -16.69
CA LEU A 529 8.97 -13.36 -17.24
C LEU A 529 10.27 -12.59 -17.51
N MET A 530 11.24 -12.67 -16.59
CA MET A 530 12.53 -11.99 -16.77
C MET A 530 13.37 -12.63 -17.87
N ARG A 531 13.38 -13.96 -17.97
CA ARG A 531 14.02 -14.69 -19.07
C ARG A 531 13.34 -14.38 -20.42
N PHE A 532 12.02 -14.20 -20.44
CA PHE A 532 11.29 -13.76 -21.63
C PHE A 532 11.69 -12.34 -22.03
N LYS A 533 11.79 -11.42 -21.09
CA LYS A 533 12.28 -10.05 -21.33
C LYS A 533 13.69 -10.04 -21.92
N ASP A 534 14.56 -10.91 -21.42
CA ASP A 534 15.95 -11.03 -21.87
C ASP A 534 16.11 -11.74 -23.22
N GLY A 535 15.05 -12.37 -23.73
CA GLY A 535 15.07 -13.15 -24.96
C GLY A 535 15.61 -14.57 -24.82
N ASP A 536 15.77 -15.08 -23.58
CA ASP A 536 16.25 -16.43 -23.28
C ASP A 536 15.17 -17.50 -23.53
N VAL A 537 13.90 -17.10 -23.51
CA VAL A 537 12.73 -17.92 -23.82
C VAL A 537 11.78 -17.15 -24.71
N THR A 538 10.92 -17.84 -25.46
CA THR A 538 10.02 -17.20 -26.45
C THR A 538 8.55 -17.28 -26.08
N GLY A 539 8.15 -18.22 -25.25
CA GLY A 539 6.79 -18.50 -24.87
C GLY A 539 5.91 -18.96 -26.03
N ARG A 540 4.64 -19.14 -25.74
CA ARG A 540 3.58 -19.43 -26.71
C ARG A 540 2.66 -18.22 -26.84
N GLN A 541 2.52 -17.70 -28.05
CA GLN A 541 1.61 -16.58 -28.35
C GLN A 541 0.16 -17.06 -28.21
N THR A 542 -0.66 -16.25 -27.56
CA THR A 542 -2.13 -16.42 -27.44
C THR A 542 -2.82 -15.10 -27.77
N ALA A 543 -4.14 -15.12 -27.84
CA ALA A 543 -4.95 -13.91 -28.05
C ALA A 543 -4.82 -12.88 -26.93
N VAL A 544 -4.42 -13.30 -25.74
CA VAL A 544 -4.37 -12.42 -24.54
C VAL A 544 -2.93 -12.13 -24.07
N GLY A 545 -1.93 -12.52 -24.84
CA GLY A 545 -0.51 -12.32 -24.53
C GLY A 545 0.32 -13.59 -24.71
N VAL A 546 1.58 -13.54 -24.29
CA VAL A 546 2.52 -14.67 -24.37
C VAL A 546 2.53 -15.42 -23.05
N ILE A 547 2.36 -16.74 -23.10
CA ILE A 547 2.40 -17.60 -21.91
C ILE A 547 3.59 -18.56 -22.00
N PRO A 548 4.12 -19.07 -20.87
CA PRO A 548 5.19 -20.07 -20.90
C PRO A 548 4.74 -21.37 -21.56
N THR A 549 5.71 -22.06 -22.16
CA THR A 549 5.58 -23.50 -22.39
C THR A 549 6.02 -24.27 -21.14
N GLU A 550 5.68 -25.55 -21.05
CA GLU A 550 6.07 -26.39 -19.91
C GLU A 550 7.59 -26.41 -19.73
N GLU A 551 8.33 -26.56 -20.84
CA GLU A 551 9.80 -26.65 -20.84
C GLU A 551 10.50 -25.35 -20.41
N GLU A 552 9.81 -24.23 -20.50
CA GLU A 552 10.34 -22.93 -20.14
C GLU A 552 10.17 -22.58 -18.66
N LEU A 553 9.24 -23.25 -17.95
CA LEU A 553 9.11 -23.09 -16.51
C LEU A 553 10.15 -23.99 -15.79
N ASP A 554 10.89 -23.40 -14.86
CA ASP A 554 11.76 -24.19 -13.99
C ASP A 554 10.93 -24.83 -12.86
N LEU A 555 10.54 -26.07 -13.06
CA LEU A 555 9.78 -26.87 -12.11
C LEU A 555 10.65 -27.77 -11.23
N THR A 556 11.98 -27.54 -11.18
CA THR A 556 12.91 -28.33 -10.37
C THR A 556 12.43 -28.42 -8.91
N GLY A 557 12.28 -29.65 -8.43
CA GLY A 557 11.85 -29.95 -7.06
C GLY A 557 10.37 -29.64 -6.74
N LEU A 558 9.58 -29.23 -7.74
CA LEU A 558 8.15 -29.05 -7.61
C LEU A 558 7.40 -30.23 -8.23
N ASP A 559 6.65 -30.96 -7.42
CA ASP A 559 5.77 -32.05 -7.88
C ASP A 559 4.37 -31.46 -8.15
N LEU A 560 4.10 -31.17 -9.42
CA LEU A 560 2.82 -30.63 -9.88
C LEU A 560 2.14 -31.63 -10.80
N PRO A 561 0.87 -32.03 -10.56
CA PRO A 561 0.13 -32.91 -11.45
C PRO A 561 0.06 -32.34 -12.88
N GLN A 562 0.29 -33.16 -13.88
CA GLN A 562 0.24 -32.73 -15.30
C GLN A 562 -1.08 -32.06 -15.65
N LYS A 563 -2.21 -32.58 -15.14
CA LYS A 563 -3.55 -31.99 -15.31
C LYS A 563 -3.60 -30.52 -14.85
N ASP A 564 -2.95 -30.22 -13.72
CA ASP A 564 -2.94 -28.87 -13.15
C ASP A 564 -2.03 -27.95 -13.95
N LEU A 565 -0.86 -28.46 -14.34
CA LEU A 565 0.08 -27.74 -15.20
C LEU A 565 -0.56 -27.38 -16.56
N ASP A 566 -1.23 -28.33 -17.22
CA ASP A 566 -1.91 -28.12 -18.49
C ASP A 566 -2.98 -27.01 -18.38
N ARG A 567 -3.64 -26.90 -17.24
CA ARG A 567 -4.65 -25.86 -17.01
C ARG A 567 -4.05 -24.48 -16.80
N ILE A 568 -3.06 -24.36 -15.91
CA ILE A 568 -2.46 -23.05 -15.61
C ILE A 568 -1.64 -22.50 -16.77
N LEU A 569 -1.23 -23.33 -17.72
CA LEU A 569 -0.52 -22.96 -18.94
C LEU A 569 -1.44 -22.84 -20.16
N ASN A 570 -2.74 -22.68 -19.96
CA ASN A 570 -3.70 -22.57 -21.05
C ASN A 570 -4.67 -21.40 -20.84
N ILE A 571 -5.36 -21.02 -21.92
CA ILE A 571 -6.43 -20.02 -21.88
C ILE A 571 -7.76 -20.68 -22.27
N ASP A 572 -8.83 -20.31 -21.57
CA ASP A 572 -10.21 -20.70 -21.93
C ASP A 572 -10.80 -19.62 -22.85
N VAL A 573 -10.66 -19.83 -24.17
CA VAL A 573 -11.11 -18.84 -25.17
C VAL A 573 -12.59 -18.47 -25.03
N PRO A 574 -13.54 -19.42 -24.87
CA PRO A 574 -14.95 -19.09 -24.64
C PRO A 574 -15.18 -18.22 -23.41
N ARG A 575 -14.46 -18.51 -22.32
CA ARG A 575 -14.54 -17.74 -21.07
C ARG A 575 -13.98 -16.33 -21.24
N TRP A 576 -12.88 -16.21 -21.97
CA TRP A 576 -12.29 -14.90 -22.32
C TRP A 576 -13.21 -14.06 -23.21
N GLN A 577 -13.90 -14.66 -24.18
CA GLN A 577 -14.88 -13.94 -25.00
C GLN A 577 -16.02 -13.37 -24.17
N GLN A 578 -16.52 -14.09 -23.17
CA GLN A 578 -17.51 -13.56 -22.22
C GLN A 578 -16.93 -12.37 -21.44
N GLU A 579 -15.67 -12.49 -21.00
CA GLU A 579 -14.97 -11.45 -20.24
C GLU A 579 -14.83 -10.16 -21.06
N MET A 580 -14.60 -10.25 -22.37
CA MET A 580 -14.46 -9.06 -23.22
C MET A 580 -15.73 -8.20 -23.20
N GLY A 581 -16.91 -8.82 -23.13
CA GLY A 581 -18.18 -8.09 -22.98
C GLY A 581 -18.28 -7.35 -21.64
N PHE A 582 -17.83 -7.97 -20.54
CA PHE A 582 -17.82 -7.32 -19.22
C PHE A 582 -16.80 -6.20 -19.13
N ARG A 583 -15.61 -6.38 -19.73
CA ARG A 583 -14.59 -5.34 -19.82
C ARG A 583 -15.07 -4.15 -20.63
N GLU A 584 -15.78 -4.37 -21.73
CA GLU A 584 -16.37 -3.30 -22.52
C GLU A 584 -17.36 -2.45 -21.71
N GLU A 585 -18.29 -3.10 -20.99
CA GLU A 585 -19.25 -2.39 -20.13
C GLU A 585 -18.56 -1.65 -18.97
N HIS A 586 -17.47 -2.21 -18.45
CA HIS A 586 -16.66 -1.53 -17.44
C HIS A 586 -16.00 -0.26 -17.99
N LEU A 587 -15.37 -0.34 -19.15
CA LEU A 587 -14.68 0.79 -19.78
C LEU A 587 -15.63 1.91 -20.22
N LYS A 588 -16.88 1.58 -20.59
CA LYS A 588 -17.91 2.58 -20.96
C LYS A 588 -18.30 3.52 -19.82
N GLN A 589 -17.96 3.18 -18.59
CA GLN A 589 -18.23 4.04 -17.42
C GLN A 589 -17.25 5.22 -17.33
N PHE A 590 -16.10 5.15 -18.01
CA PHE A 590 -15.02 6.11 -17.89
C PHE A 590 -15.14 7.23 -18.94
N ASP A 591 -15.23 8.46 -18.47
CA ASP A 591 -15.16 9.63 -19.32
C ASP A 591 -13.71 9.82 -19.84
N ARG A 592 -13.60 10.37 -21.04
CA ARG A 592 -12.30 10.77 -21.66
C ARG A 592 -11.29 9.62 -21.83
N LEU A 593 -11.75 8.37 -21.90
CA LEU A 593 -10.86 7.23 -22.10
C LEU A 593 -10.09 7.34 -23.42
N PRO A 594 -8.76 7.20 -23.43
CA PRO A 594 -7.94 7.25 -24.65
C PRO A 594 -8.35 6.22 -25.69
N GLU A 595 -8.31 6.61 -26.97
CA GLU A 595 -8.66 5.70 -28.08
C GLU A 595 -7.75 4.47 -28.14
N GLU A 596 -6.49 4.60 -27.74
CA GLU A 596 -5.52 3.50 -27.66
C GLU A 596 -6.01 2.36 -26.77
N ILE A 597 -6.78 2.66 -25.71
CA ILE A 597 -7.38 1.64 -24.83
C ILE A 597 -8.50 0.89 -25.56
N TRP A 598 -9.35 1.62 -26.30
CA TRP A 598 -10.39 0.99 -27.12
C TRP A 598 -9.81 0.17 -28.28
N GLU A 599 -8.70 0.62 -28.86
CA GLU A 599 -7.98 -0.14 -29.88
C GLU A 599 -7.40 -1.43 -29.31
N ALA A 600 -6.80 -1.39 -28.10
CA ALA A 600 -6.32 -2.58 -27.42
C ALA A 600 -7.45 -3.57 -27.15
N HIS A 601 -8.60 -3.10 -26.63
CA HIS A 601 -9.79 -3.92 -26.43
C HIS A 601 -10.24 -4.62 -27.73
N ARG A 602 -10.34 -3.88 -28.83
CA ARG A 602 -10.76 -4.44 -30.15
C ARG A 602 -9.74 -5.47 -30.67
N ARG A 603 -8.42 -5.21 -30.51
CA ARG A 603 -7.36 -6.15 -30.95
C ARG A 603 -7.48 -7.49 -30.21
N VAL A 604 -7.60 -7.46 -28.88
CA VAL A 604 -7.75 -8.67 -28.07
C VAL A 604 -9.03 -9.42 -28.43
N THR A 605 -10.15 -8.71 -28.61
CA THR A 605 -11.42 -9.34 -29.02
C THR A 605 -11.28 -10.04 -30.37
N ALA A 606 -10.72 -9.37 -31.38
CA ALA A 606 -10.53 -9.95 -32.70
C ALA A 606 -9.55 -11.14 -32.71
N ALA A 607 -8.52 -11.10 -31.87
CA ALA A 607 -7.59 -12.22 -31.70
C ALA A 607 -8.28 -13.46 -31.11
N LEU A 608 -9.13 -13.27 -30.09
CA LEU A 608 -9.91 -14.35 -29.48
C LEU A 608 -10.90 -15.00 -30.48
N ASP A 609 -11.52 -14.20 -31.36
CA ASP A 609 -12.41 -14.72 -32.40
C ASP A 609 -11.66 -15.55 -33.44
N THR A 610 -10.39 -15.21 -33.70
CA THR A 610 -9.54 -15.95 -34.66
C THR A 610 -8.96 -17.22 -34.05
N GLU A 611 -8.65 -17.24 -32.75
CA GLU A 611 -8.07 -18.40 -32.05
C GLU A 611 -9.07 -19.56 -31.94
N GLN A 612 -10.37 -19.29 -32.02
CA GLN A 612 -11.44 -20.30 -32.03
C GLN A 612 -11.67 -20.98 -33.40
N ALA A 613 -11.22 -20.35 -34.47
CA ALA A 613 -11.40 -20.84 -35.84
C ALA A 613 -10.24 -21.76 -36.27
#